data_d11126bd75e11fd724d9efcd9d0fad2b
#
_entry.id   d11126bd75e11fd724d9efcd9d0fad2b
#
_cell.length_a   1.000
_cell.length_b   1.000
_cell.length_c   1.000
_cell.angle_alpha   90.00
_cell.angle_beta   90.00
_cell.angle_gamma   90.00
#
_symmetry.space_group_name_H-M   'P 1'
#
loop_
_entity.id
_entity.type
_entity.pdbx_description
1 polymer ?
#
loop_
_entity_poly.entity_id
_entity_poly.type
_entity_poly.pdbx_seq_one_letter_code
_entity_poly.pdbx_strand_id
1 'polypeptide(L)'
;LHLSLRRQRQMCIRDSHNIEILRERKNSPLTLAEKLLFGHAKDVTSISLDKGEDFGDFLPDRVAMQDATAQMAILQFMQAELPKTAVPTTVHCDHLIQAYEGANSDLQVANKTHKEVFDFLRSSSEKYGIGFWGPGAGIIHQVVLEQYAFPGGMMIGTDSHTPNAGGIGMIAIGVGGADAVDVMAGMPFNTKIPKLIGVKLTGSISGWTAPKDIILKVAEILTVKGGTNAIVEYFGEGTETISTTGKATITNMGAEIGATCSIFPFDDKGKEYLIATGREDLAKLADGNMDILTADREILESPEKYFDQVIEIDLNSLEPHIVGPHTPDLARPVSRLKEDALKNKYPMQISSALIGSCTNSSYEDIGLSLIHISEPTRPRLISYAVFCLK
;
A
#
# COMPACT_ATOMS: atom_id res chain seq x y z
N LEU A 1 11.65 17.28 -1.53
CA LEU A 1 12.38 16.27 -0.75
C LEU A 1 12.39 14.90 -1.45
N HIS A 2 12.59 14.94 -2.77
CA HIS A 2 12.88 13.72 -3.53
C HIS A 2 14.26 13.22 -3.11
N LEU A 3 14.37 11.91 -2.87
CA LEU A 3 15.68 11.28 -2.82
C LEU A 3 16.44 11.65 -4.09
N SER A 4 17.65 12.19 -3.97
CA SER A 4 18.46 12.47 -5.15
C SER A 4 18.70 11.15 -5.90
N LEU A 5 18.71 11.16 -7.23
CA LEU A 5 19.04 9.99 -8.06
C LEU A 5 20.35 9.30 -7.63
N ARG A 6 21.31 10.09 -7.11
CA ARG A 6 22.57 9.54 -6.56
C ARG A 6 22.30 8.66 -5.34
N ARG A 7 21.42 9.06 -4.43
CA ARG A 7 21.07 8.28 -3.23
C ARG A 7 20.30 7.03 -3.61
N GLN A 8 19.37 7.14 -4.55
CA GLN A 8 18.63 5.98 -5.07
C GLN A 8 19.56 4.95 -5.73
N ARG A 9 20.53 5.39 -6.54
CA ARG A 9 21.56 4.49 -7.11
C ARG A 9 22.40 3.80 -6.04
N GLN A 10 22.77 4.51 -4.96
CA GLN A 10 23.52 3.90 -3.86
C GLN A 10 22.70 2.84 -3.12
N MET A 11 21.39 3.07 -2.98
CA MET A 11 20.46 2.11 -2.41
C MET A 11 20.35 0.87 -3.31
N CYS A 12 20.12 1.04 -4.60
CA CYS A 12 20.10 -0.07 -5.56
C CYS A 12 21.38 -0.91 -5.54
N ILE A 13 22.56 -0.28 -5.38
CA ILE A 13 23.85 -1.01 -5.31
C ILE A 13 23.91 -1.86 -4.03
N ARG A 14 23.50 -1.32 -2.87
CA ARG A 14 23.45 -2.08 -1.62
C ARG A 14 22.51 -3.26 -1.74
N ASP A 15 21.31 -3.01 -2.25
CA ASP A 15 20.25 -3.99 -2.35
C ASP A 15 20.64 -5.12 -3.31
N SER A 16 21.25 -4.81 -4.46
CA SER A 16 21.79 -5.80 -5.39
C SER A 16 22.85 -6.70 -4.72
N HIS A 17 23.76 -6.11 -3.97
CA HIS A 17 24.79 -6.87 -3.25
C HIS A 17 24.18 -7.79 -2.17
N ASN A 18 23.21 -7.30 -1.40
CA ASN A 18 22.51 -8.12 -0.42
C ASN A 18 21.74 -9.28 -1.08
N ILE A 19 21.12 -9.05 -2.25
CA ILE A 19 20.41 -10.08 -3.00
C ILE A 19 21.35 -11.17 -3.51
N GLU A 20 22.56 -10.80 -3.96
CA GLU A 20 23.61 -11.79 -4.36
C GLU A 20 23.97 -12.68 -3.18
N ILE A 21 24.28 -12.11 -2.01
CA ILE A 21 24.58 -12.87 -0.79
C ILE A 21 23.41 -13.76 -0.38
N LEU A 22 22.17 -13.25 -0.47
CA LEU A 22 20.98 -14.03 -0.17
C LEU A 22 20.85 -15.24 -1.09
N ARG A 23 21.11 -15.09 -2.40
CA ARG A 23 21.11 -16.18 -3.37
C ARG A 23 22.10 -17.27 -2.99
N GLU A 24 23.32 -16.89 -2.63
CA GLU A 24 24.36 -17.85 -2.20
C GLU A 24 23.93 -18.59 -0.93
N ARG A 25 23.40 -17.86 0.07
CA ARG A 25 22.96 -18.45 1.34
C ARG A 25 21.77 -19.40 1.19
N LYS A 26 20.77 -19.00 0.39
CA LYS A 26 19.53 -19.76 0.22
C LYS A 26 19.72 -20.91 -0.78
N ASN A 27 20.61 -20.75 -1.75
CA ASN A 27 20.85 -21.67 -2.85
C ASN A 27 19.54 -22.12 -3.56
N SER A 28 18.63 -21.17 -3.76
CA SER A 28 17.34 -21.40 -4.41
C SER A 28 16.84 -20.10 -5.06
N PRO A 29 15.90 -20.19 -6.02
CA PRO A 29 15.23 -19.01 -6.58
C PRO A 29 14.60 -18.13 -5.51
N LEU A 30 14.50 -16.84 -5.80
CA LEU A 30 13.97 -15.81 -4.89
C LEU A 30 12.64 -15.25 -5.40
N THR A 31 11.68 -15.14 -4.50
CA THR A 31 10.45 -14.38 -4.73
C THR A 31 10.76 -12.89 -4.79
N LEU A 32 9.86 -12.08 -5.33
CA LEU A 32 10.01 -10.63 -5.30
C LEU A 32 10.06 -10.11 -3.85
N ALA A 33 9.19 -10.61 -2.98
CA ALA A 33 9.16 -10.27 -1.57
C ALA A 33 10.52 -10.52 -0.88
N GLU A 34 11.15 -11.66 -1.14
CA GLU A 34 12.47 -11.98 -0.59
C GLU A 34 13.55 -11.05 -1.09
N LYS A 35 13.58 -10.76 -2.40
CA LYS A 35 14.55 -9.81 -2.98
C LYS A 35 14.43 -8.44 -2.33
N LEU A 36 13.21 -7.91 -2.25
CA LEU A 36 12.99 -6.56 -1.74
C LEU A 36 13.21 -6.49 -0.22
N LEU A 37 12.69 -7.44 0.55
CA LEU A 37 12.84 -7.41 2.00
C LEU A 37 14.30 -7.60 2.42
N PHE A 38 14.95 -8.68 1.97
CA PHE A 38 16.32 -8.97 2.36
C PHE A 38 17.35 -8.06 1.67
N GLY A 39 17.01 -7.43 0.55
CA GLY A 39 17.78 -6.33 -0.01
C GLY A 39 18.00 -5.21 1.01
N HIS A 40 17.01 -4.95 1.85
CA HIS A 40 17.06 -3.95 2.92
C HIS A 40 17.58 -4.50 4.27
N ALA A 41 18.02 -5.75 4.35
CA ALA A 41 18.57 -6.29 5.58
C ALA A 41 19.81 -5.48 6.03
N LYS A 42 19.89 -5.18 7.33
CA LYS A 42 21.04 -4.51 7.92
C LYS A 42 22.31 -5.37 7.80
N ASP A 43 22.16 -6.66 8.00
CA ASP A 43 23.20 -7.65 7.81
C ASP A 43 22.63 -8.93 7.20
N VAL A 44 22.67 -9.03 5.89
CA VAL A 44 22.16 -10.17 5.14
C VAL A 44 22.98 -11.45 5.37
N THR A 45 24.19 -11.35 5.89
CA THR A 45 25.08 -12.52 6.12
C THR A 45 24.65 -13.34 7.32
N SER A 46 24.11 -12.70 8.35
CA SER A 46 23.74 -13.31 9.64
C SER A 46 22.24 -13.35 9.93
N ILE A 47 21.41 -12.58 9.19
CA ILE A 47 19.96 -12.56 9.41
C ILE A 47 19.36 -13.96 9.22
N SER A 48 18.41 -14.33 10.08
CA SER A 48 17.65 -15.57 9.90
C SER A 48 16.83 -15.55 8.63
N LEU A 49 16.63 -16.73 8.03
CA LEU A 49 15.74 -16.93 6.88
C LEU A 49 14.46 -17.69 7.28
N ASP A 50 14.28 -18.01 8.58
CA ASP A 50 13.15 -18.79 9.07
C ASP A 50 11.91 -17.91 9.18
N LYS A 51 10.97 -18.16 8.25
CA LYS A 51 9.73 -17.40 8.13
C LYS A 51 8.75 -17.73 9.27
N GLY A 52 8.12 -16.69 9.80
CA GLY A 52 7.08 -16.81 10.82
C GLY A 52 7.59 -17.02 12.25
N GLU A 53 8.88 -17.26 12.47
CA GLU A 53 9.49 -17.53 13.79
C GLU A 53 10.43 -16.43 14.22
N ASP A 54 11.48 -16.18 13.44
CA ASP A 54 12.57 -15.29 13.80
C ASP A 54 12.31 -13.81 13.45
N PHE A 55 13.19 -12.95 13.99
CA PHE A 55 13.18 -11.51 13.74
C PHE A 55 14.40 -11.08 12.93
N GLY A 56 14.25 -10.00 12.17
CA GLY A 56 15.33 -9.40 11.41
C GLY A 56 15.35 -7.88 11.53
N ASP A 57 16.54 -7.32 11.39
CA ASP A 57 16.79 -5.89 11.34
C ASP A 57 16.86 -5.43 9.88
N PHE A 58 16.01 -4.46 9.52
CA PHE A 58 15.92 -3.89 8.18
C PHE A 58 16.19 -2.38 8.21
N LEU A 59 16.61 -1.83 7.07
CA LEU A 59 16.95 -0.41 6.90
C LEU A 59 15.96 0.26 5.93
N PRO A 60 14.81 0.76 6.42
CA PRO A 60 13.87 1.46 5.56
C PRO A 60 14.49 2.72 4.95
N ASP A 61 14.10 3.00 3.71
CA ASP A 61 14.58 4.16 2.96
C ASP A 61 13.90 5.46 3.38
N ARG A 62 12.71 5.37 3.96
CA ARG A 62 11.92 6.53 4.38
C ARG A 62 10.83 6.21 5.40
N VAL A 63 10.34 7.27 6.03
CA VAL A 63 9.18 7.26 6.93
C VAL A 63 8.09 8.21 6.40
N ALA A 64 6.83 7.77 6.44
CA ALA A 64 5.68 8.61 6.20
C ALA A 64 4.74 8.59 7.41
N MET A 65 4.28 9.77 7.87
CA MET A 65 3.45 9.89 9.05
C MET A 65 2.18 10.68 8.74
N GLN A 66 1.05 10.24 9.25
CA GLN A 66 -0.19 11.01 9.25
C GLN A 66 -0.26 11.91 10.50
N ASP A 67 -1.05 13.00 10.44
CA ASP A 67 -1.05 14.06 11.44
C ASP A 67 -1.46 13.64 12.86
N ALA A 68 -2.36 12.70 13.02
CA ALA A 68 -2.81 12.26 14.34
C ALA A 68 -1.71 11.53 15.13
N THR A 69 -0.90 10.69 14.46
CA THR A 69 0.18 9.91 15.09
C THR A 69 1.53 10.63 15.08
N ALA A 70 1.77 11.50 14.09
CA ALA A 70 3.02 12.26 13.95
C ALA A 70 3.31 13.16 15.16
N GLN A 71 2.28 13.65 15.85
CA GLN A 71 2.44 14.50 17.03
C GLN A 71 3.30 13.80 18.09
N MET A 72 2.90 12.59 18.48
CA MET A 72 3.62 11.84 19.50
C MET A 72 4.96 11.33 19.00
N ALA A 73 5.06 10.90 17.75
CA ALA A 73 6.30 10.45 17.16
C ALA A 73 7.36 11.59 17.13
N ILE A 74 6.98 12.79 16.71
CA ILE A 74 7.89 13.93 16.70
C ILE A 74 8.28 14.34 18.12
N LEU A 75 7.35 14.36 19.09
CA LEU A 75 7.68 14.66 20.49
C LEU A 75 8.70 13.65 21.04
N GLN A 76 8.56 12.37 20.73
CA GLN A 76 9.55 11.35 21.13
C GLN A 76 10.88 11.55 20.40
N PHE A 77 10.85 11.84 19.10
CA PHE A 77 12.06 12.14 18.34
C PHE A 77 12.83 13.36 18.89
N MET A 78 12.12 14.37 19.39
CA MET A 78 12.75 15.55 20.03
C MET A 78 13.58 15.18 21.25
N GLN A 79 13.19 14.12 22.00
CA GLN A 79 13.93 13.64 23.17
C GLN A 79 15.25 12.95 22.79
N ALA A 80 15.40 12.52 21.55
CA ALA A 80 16.67 11.97 21.05
C ALA A 80 17.74 13.04 20.80
N GLU A 81 17.41 14.33 20.87
CA GLU A 81 18.29 15.49 20.69
C GLU A 81 19.06 15.48 19.36
N LEU A 82 18.53 14.80 18.35
CA LEU A 82 19.13 14.74 17.02
C LEU A 82 18.80 15.99 16.20
N PRO A 83 19.74 16.50 15.40
CA PRO A 83 19.55 17.74 14.64
C PRO A 83 18.59 17.58 13.46
N LYS A 84 18.45 16.36 12.92
CA LYS A 84 17.57 16.02 11.79
C LYS A 84 17.31 14.51 11.72
N THR A 85 16.28 14.11 10.99
CA THR A 85 15.99 12.70 10.72
C THR A 85 17.10 12.02 9.90
N ALA A 86 17.40 10.77 10.22
CA ALA A 86 18.43 9.97 9.53
C ALA A 86 17.97 9.56 8.11
N VAL A 87 16.65 9.34 7.95
CA VAL A 87 16.03 8.99 6.66
C VAL A 87 15.04 10.07 6.23
N PRO A 88 14.77 10.22 4.93
CA PRO A 88 13.71 11.08 4.43
C PRO A 88 12.38 10.76 5.13
N THR A 89 11.81 11.76 5.76
CA THR A 89 10.58 11.65 6.53
C THR A 89 9.57 12.68 6.04
N THR A 90 8.29 12.33 6.01
CA THR A 90 7.19 13.25 5.65
C THR A 90 6.05 13.16 6.65
N VAL A 91 5.36 14.30 6.85
CA VAL A 91 4.12 14.43 7.63
C VAL A 91 3.02 14.89 6.69
N HIS A 92 1.86 14.27 6.78
CA HIS A 92 0.68 14.54 5.96
C HIS A 92 -0.52 14.85 6.85
N CYS A 93 -1.16 16.00 6.62
CA CYS A 93 -2.28 16.49 7.44
C CYS A 93 -3.60 16.20 6.74
N ASP A 94 -4.06 14.95 6.80
CA ASP A 94 -5.28 14.48 6.15
C ASP A 94 -6.28 13.77 7.08
N HIS A 95 -5.87 13.30 8.26
CA HIS A 95 -6.74 12.56 9.18
C HIS A 95 -7.59 13.46 10.10
N LEU A 96 -7.16 14.69 10.38
CA LEU A 96 -7.88 15.62 11.25
C LEU A 96 -8.92 16.48 10.49
N ILE A 97 -9.22 16.16 9.24
CA ILE A 97 -10.23 16.82 8.43
C ILE A 97 -11.46 15.92 8.36
N GLN A 98 -12.61 16.41 8.83
CA GLN A 98 -13.87 15.68 8.73
C GLN A 98 -14.62 16.10 7.46
N ALA A 99 -15.02 15.12 6.65
CA ALA A 99 -15.90 15.35 5.50
C ALA A 99 -17.37 15.43 5.98
N TYR A 100 -17.91 16.63 6.07
CA TYR A 100 -19.25 16.87 6.61
C TYR A 100 -20.14 17.70 5.66
N GLU A 101 -19.72 18.89 5.28
CA GLU A 101 -20.49 19.82 4.43
C GLU A 101 -19.90 19.93 3.02
N GLY A 102 -18.57 19.95 2.92
CA GLY A 102 -17.85 20.13 1.66
C GLY A 102 -16.45 20.63 1.87
N ALA A 103 -15.59 20.42 0.88
CA ALA A 103 -14.13 20.60 1.00
C ALA A 103 -13.70 21.97 1.60
N ASN A 104 -14.31 23.07 1.17
CA ASN A 104 -13.91 24.40 1.62
C ASN A 104 -14.31 24.70 3.08
N SER A 105 -15.57 24.38 3.47
CA SER A 105 -16.05 24.59 4.82
C SER A 105 -15.34 23.67 5.81
N ASP A 106 -15.22 22.39 5.47
CA ASP A 106 -14.59 21.38 6.33
C ASP A 106 -13.11 21.67 6.57
N LEU A 107 -12.39 22.12 5.52
CA LEU A 107 -11.00 22.54 5.64
C LEU A 107 -10.83 23.79 6.53
N GLN A 108 -11.75 24.77 6.44
CA GLN A 108 -11.73 25.95 7.33
C GLN A 108 -11.97 25.57 8.79
N VAL A 109 -12.92 24.65 9.04
CA VAL A 109 -13.20 24.12 10.38
C VAL A 109 -11.96 23.40 10.93
N ALA A 110 -11.36 22.50 10.16
CA ALA A 110 -10.16 21.78 10.56
C ALA A 110 -8.99 22.72 10.90
N ASN A 111 -8.70 23.69 10.04
CA ASN A 111 -7.65 24.68 10.26
C ASN A 111 -7.87 25.53 11.52
N LYS A 112 -9.11 25.78 11.89
CA LYS A 112 -9.44 26.49 13.14
C LYS A 112 -9.33 25.59 14.35
N THR A 113 -9.92 24.40 14.27
CA THR A 113 -10.02 23.46 15.41
C THR A 113 -8.66 22.85 15.76
N HIS A 114 -7.85 22.51 14.75
CA HIS A 114 -6.57 21.84 14.92
C HIS A 114 -5.37 22.74 14.64
N LYS A 115 -5.57 24.06 14.73
CA LYS A 115 -4.51 25.04 14.42
C LYS A 115 -3.21 24.76 15.17
N GLU A 116 -3.27 24.50 16.46
CA GLU A 116 -2.10 24.24 17.31
C GLU A 116 -1.33 23.00 16.84
N VAL A 117 -2.05 21.92 16.47
CA VAL A 117 -1.46 20.69 15.96
C VAL A 117 -0.75 20.97 14.64
N PHE A 118 -1.41 21.61 13.69
CA PHE A 118 -0.83 21.89 12.38
C PHE A 118 0.37 22.85 12.46
N ASP A 119 0.33 23.84 13.35
CA ASP A 119 1.45 24.75 13.60
C ASP A 119 2.64 24.02 14.23
N PHE A 120 2.40 23.12 15.20
CA PHE A 120 3.42 22.27 15.79
C PHE A 120 4.07 21.35 14.75
N LEU A 121 3.27 20.64 13.95
CA LEU A 121 3.78 19.74 12.92
C LEU A 121 4.59 20.47 11.85
N ARG A 122 4.14 21.66 11.44
CA ARG A 122 4.86 22.50 10.49
C ARG A 122 6.21 22.98 11.03
N SER A 123 6.22 23.58 12.21
CA SER A 123 7.44 24.13 12.81
C SER A 123 8.46 23.05 13.17
N SER A 124 7.99 21.90 13.65
CA SER A 124 8.85 20.74 13.92
C SER A 124 9.41 20.14 12.64
N SER A 125 8.59 20.04 11.59
CA SER A 125 9.03 19.55 10.28
C SER A 125 10.12 20.42 9.69
N GLU A 126 9.97 21.73 9.76
CA GLU A 126 10.98 22.71 9.32
C GLU A 126 12.30 22.53 10.11
N LYS A 127 12.21 22.41 11.43
CA LYS A 127 13.37 22.26 12.30
C LYS A 127 14.17 20.99 12.03
N TYR A 128 13.50 19.84 11.81
CA TYR A 128 14.15 18.54 11.69
C TYR A 128 14.34 18.05 10.25
N GLY A 129 14.04 18.89 9.26
CA GLY A 129 14.19 18.55 7.84
C GLY A 129 13.15 17.51 7.35
N ILE A 130 11.99 17.48 7.97
CA ILE A 130 10.84 16.64 7.61
C ILE A 130 10.03 17.35 6.53
N GLY A 131 9.57 16.63 5.50
CA GLY A 131 8.64 17.17 4.50
C GLY A 131 7.25 17.36 5.12
N PHE A 132 6.63 18.51 4.86
CA PHE A 132 5.32 18.84 5.43
C PHE A 132 4.27 19.05 4.33
N TRP A 133 3.24 18.22 4.35
CA TRP A 133 2.04 18.32 3.53
C TRP A 133 0.90 18.81 4.40
N GLY A 134 0.58 20.11 4.27
CA GLY A 134 -0.42 20.78 5.10
C GLY A 134 -1.85 20.32 4.82
N PRO A 135 -2.82 20.77 5.66
CA PRO A 135 -4.23 20.44 5.49
C PRO A 135 -4.74 20.81 4.11
N GLY A 136 -5.44 19.87 3.45
CA GLY A 136 -5.96 20.04 2.09
C GLY A 136 -4.99 19.65 0.96
N ALA A 137 -3.78 19.20 1.27
CA ALA A 137 -2.79 18.79 0.27
C ALA A 137 -3.11 17.43 -0.39
N GLY A 138 -4.04 16.66 0.15
CA GLY A 138 -4.46 15.36 -0.34
C GLY A 138 -4.26 14.25 0.68
N ILE A 139 -4.79 13.07 0.36
CA ILE A 139 -4.70 11.88 1.20
C ILE A 139 -3.27 11.33 1.17
N ILE A 140 -2.71 11.01 2.35
CA ILE A 140 -1.32 10.56 2.53
C ILE A 140 -0.92 9.47 1.52
N HIS A 141 -1.73 8.42 1.34
CA HIS A 141 -1.36 7.28 0.50
C HIS A 141 -1.27 7.65 -0.98
N GLN A 142 -2.16 8.53 -1.47
CA GLN A 142 -2.12 9.03 -2.84
C GLN A 142 -0.91 9.95 -3.06
N VAL A 143 -0.67 10.88 -2.13
CA VAL A 143 0.50 11.78 -2.19
C VAL A 143 1.81 10.97 -2.13
N VAL A 144 1.88 9.96 -1.26
CA VAL A 144 3.07 9.10 -1.17
C VAL A 144 3.29 8.32 -2.46
N LEU A 145 2.24 7.72 -3.04
CA LEU A 145 2.32 6.97 -4.28
C LEU A 145 2.79 7.85 -5.44
N GLU A 146 2.22 9.06 -5.57
CA GLU A 146 2.51 10.00 -6.66
C GLU A 146 3.89 10.66 -6.55
N GLN A 147 4.36 10.94 -5.32
CA GLN A 147 5.51 11.80 -5.12
C GLN A 147 6.75 11.06 -4.61
N TYR A 148 6.57 9.95 -3.91
CA TYR A 148 7.65 9.39 -3.10
C TYR A 148 7.89 7.89 -3.29
N ALA A 149 6.85 7.09 -3.55
CA ALA A 149 7.00 5.66 -3.74
C ALA A 149 7.78 5.35 -5.01
N PHE A 150 8.66 4.36 -4.95
CA PHE A 150 9.47 3.92 -6.07
C PHE A 150 9.67 2.39 -6.03
N PRO A 151 9.81 1.74 -7.20
CA PRO A 151 10.04 0.31 -7.26
C PRO A 151 11.31 -0.10 -6.53
N GLY A 152 11.24 -1.20 -5.80
CA GLY A 152 12.40 -1.76 -5.09
C GLY A 152 12.73 -1.11 -3.76
N GLY A 153 12.04 -0.05 -3.35
CA GLY A 153 12.29 0.61 -2.06
C GLY A 153 11.62 -0.07 -0.87
N MET A 154 11.98 0.39 0.34
CA MET A 154 11.32 0.02 1.59
C MET A 154 10.91 1.26 2.37
N MET A 155 9.66 1.31 2.83
CA MET A 155 9.18 2.37 3.71
C MET A 155 8.38 1.82 4.89
N ILE A 156 8.38 2.59 5.98
CA ILE A 156 7.43 2.40 7.07
C ILE A 156 6.56 3.65 7.20
N GLY A 157 5.35 3.48 7.70
CA GLY A 157 4.44 4.60 7.91
C GLY A 157 3.55 4.41 9.11
N THR A 158 3.17 5.51 9.76
CA THR A 158 2.32 5.47 10.95
C THR A 158 0.83 5.38 10.62
N ASP A 159 0.52 4.67 9.55
CA ASP A 159 -0.84 4.40 9.09
C ASP A 159 -0.93 2.94 8.59
N SER A 160 -2.02 2.25 8.91
CA SER A 160 -2.24 0.85 8.53
C SER A 160 -2.32 0.63 7.02
N HIS A 161 -2.69 1.65 6.25
CA HIS A 161 -2.79 1.60 4.79
C HIS A 161 -1.50 2.04 4.06
N THR A 162 -0.39 2.18 4.79
CA THR A 162 0.95 2.37 4.20
C THR A 162 1.27 1.36 3.07
N PRO A 163 0.82 0.07 3.13
CA PRO A 163 1.00 -0.90 2.05
C PRO A 163 0.48 -0.50 0.67
N ASN A 164 -0.28 0.58 0.54
CA ASN A 164 -0.68 1.19 -0.74
C ASN A 164 0.49 1.33 -1.73
N ALA A 165 1.69 1.69 -1.26
CA ALA A 165 2.88 1.84 -2.09
C ALA A 165 3.39 0.51 -2.69
N GLY A 166 2.91 -0.64 -2.22
CA GLY A 166 3.19 -1.95 -2.80
C GLY A 166 2.65 -2.11 -4.22
N GLY A 167 1.68 -1.27 -4.62
CA GLY A 167 1.15 -1.24 -5.99
C GLY A 167 2.17 -0.83 -7.06
N ILE A 168 3.27 -0.19 -6.67
CA ILE A 168 4.40 0.13 -7.55
C ILE A 168 5.65 -0.73 -7.28
N GLY A 169 5.53 -1.78 -6.47
CA GLY A 169 6.64 -2.67 -6.13
C GLY A 169 7.56 -2.15 -5.01
N MET A 170 7.00 -1.51 -3.99
CA MET A 170 7.71 -1.05 -2.80
C MET A 170 7.29 -1.86 -1.58
N ILE A 171 8.23 -2.35 -0.77
CA ILE A 171 7.90 -2.87 0.56
C ILE A 171 7.43 -1.69 1.42
N ALA A 172 6.18 -1.73 1.85
CA ALA A 172 5.59 -0.66 2.62
C ALA A 172 4.80 -1.24 3.81
N ILE A 173 5.17 -0.85 5.03
CA ILE A 173 4.68 -1.47 6.26
C ILE A 173 4.07 -0.40 7.16
N GLY A 174 2.83 -0.64 7.62
CA GLY A 174 2.19 0.16 8.64
C GLY A 174 2.74 -0.19 10.03
N VAL A 175 3.18 0.83 10.79
CA VAL A 175 3.85 0.66 12.08
C VAL A 175 3.30 1.61 13.14
N GLY A 176 3.67 1.39 14.39
CA GLY A 176 3.43 2.32 15.48
C GLY A 176 4.36 3.54 15.45
N GLY A 177 4.00 4.57 16.22
CA GLY A 177 4.82 5.79 16.31
C GLY A 177 6.24 5.52 16.83
N ALA A 178 6.42 4.57 17.73
CA ALA A 178 7.74 4.22 18.28
C ALA A 178 8.69 3.68 17.21
N ASP A 179 8.23 2.75 16.38
CA ASP A 179 9.03 2.20 15.28
C ASP A 179 9.46 3.30 14.29
N ALA A 180 8.55 4.23 14.01
CA ALA A 180 8.84 5.38 13.15
C ALA A 180 9.96 6.25 13.75
N VAL A 181 9.92 6.50 15.08
CA VAL A 181 10.95 7.26 15.80
C VAL A 181 12.30 6.59 15.72
N ASP A 182 12.37 5.28 15.93
CA ASP A 182 13.61 4.52 15.87
C ASP A 182 14.28 4.65 14.49
N VAL A 183 13.52 4.49 13.42
CA VAL A 183 14.03 4.65 12.05
C VAL A 183 14.40 6.12 11.75
N MET A 184 13.62 7.08 12.23
CA MET A 184 13.96 8.51 12.12
C MET A 184 15.28 8.83 12.85
N ALA A 185 15.56 8.14 13.96
CA ALA A 185 16.82 8.25 14.70
C ALA A 185 17.99 7.47 14.09
N GLY A 186 17.77 6.69 13.03
CA GLY A 186 18.78 5.90 12.35
C GLY A 186 18.97 4.48 12.87
N MET A 187 18.05 4.02 13.72
CA MET A 187 17.99 2.62 14.14
C MET A 187 17.33 1.74 13.07
N PRO A 188 17.66 0.47 13.00
CA PRO A 188 16.98 -0.45 12.10
C PRO A 188 15.53 -0.68 12.55
N PHE A 189 14.67 -0.98 11.59
CA PHE A 189 13.34 -1.51 11.85
C PHE A 189 13.45 -3.01 12.12
N ASN A 190 13.11 -3.42 13.34
CA ASN A 190 13.09 -4.83 13.73
C ASN A 190 11.70 -5.41 13.53
N THR A 191 11.58 -6.45 12.74
CA THR A 191 10.29 -7.12 12.52
C THR A 191 10.46 -8.62 12.38
N LYS A 192 9.40 -9.35 12.61
CA LYS A 192 9.35 -10.79 12.40
C LYS A 192 9.52 -11.09 10.91
N ILE A 193 10.34 -12.10 10.57
CA ILE A 193 10.49 -12.54 9.18
C ILE A 193 9.12 -13.06 8.69
N PRO A 194 8.49 -12.42 7.69
CA PRO A 194 7.13 -12.73 7.31
C PRO A 194 7.04 -14.04 6.52
N LYS A 195 5.91 -14.72 6.63
CA LYS A 195 5.50 -15.76 5.69
C LYS A 195 5.21 -15.14 4.33
N LEU A 196 5.16 -15.96 3.29
CA LEU A 196 4.89 -15.52 1.94
C LEU A 196 3.61 -16.16 1.41
N ILE A 197 2.65 -15.33 1.03
CA ILE A 197 1.42 -15.75 0.37
C ILE A 197 1.49 -15.29 -1.07
N GLY A 198 1.43 -16.22 -2.01
CA GLY A 198 1.39 -15.93 -3.44
C GLY A 198 -0.06 -15.84 -3.93
N VAL A 199 -0.40 -14.75 -4.62
CA VAL A 199 -1.70 -14.59 -5.29
C VAL A 199 -1.47 -14.55 -6.79
N LYS A 200 -1.80 -15.65 -7.47
CA LYS A 200 -1.70 -15.76 -8.91
C LYS A 200 -2.95 -15.21 -9.58
N LEU A 201 -2.77 -14.20 -10.42
CA LEU A 201 -3.83 -13.60 -11.22
C LEU A 201 -3.69 -14.04 -12.68
N THR A 202 -4.76 -14.60 -13.23
CA THR A 202 -4.84 -15.01 -14.64
C THR A 202 -5.94 -14.25 -15.37
N GLY A 203 -5.84 -14.11 -16.68
CA GLY A 203 -6.81 -13.39 -17.50
C GLY A 203 -6.82 -11.89 -17.29
N SER A 204 -7.97 -11.25 -17.48
CA SER A 204 -8.13 -9.78 -17.39
C SER A 204 -9.47 -9.38 -16.80
N ILE A 205 -9.50 -8.24 -16.11
CA ILE A 205 -10.72 -7.63 -15.59
C ILE A 205 -11.60 -7.18 -16.76
N SER A 206 -12.90 -7.41 -16.68
CA SER A 206 -13.85 -7.00 -17.70
C SER A 206 -15.19 -6.51 -17.12
N GLY A 207 -15.97 -5.81 -17.95
CA GLY A 207 -17.30 -5.36 -17.57
C GLY A 207 -17.27 -4.34 -16.43
N TRP A 208 -17.93 -4.65 -15.33
CA TRP A 208 -18.04 -3.81 -14.13
C TRP A 208 -17.11 -4.21 -13.00
N THR A 209 -16.27 -5.21 -13.22
CA THR A 209 -15.31 -5.67 -12.22
C THR A 209 -14.19 -4.64 -12.09
N ALA A 210 -13.86 -4.28 -10.87
CA ALA A 210 -12.80 -3.31 -10.54
C ALA A 210 -11.62 -4.01 -9.85
N PRO A 211 -10.43 -3.39 -9.79
CA PRO A 211 -9.30 -3.91 -9.03
C PRO A 211 -9.63 -4.24 -7.57
N LYS A 212 -10.53 -3.45 -6.96
CA LYS A 212 -11.00 -3.70 -5.60
C LYS A 212 -11.67 -5.08 -5.44
N ASP A 213 -12.35 -5.59 -6.46
CA ASP A 213 -13.02 -6.89 -6.38
C ASP A 213 -12.02 -8.04 -6.20
N ILE A 214 -10.79 -7.87 -6.67
CA ILE A 214 -9.70 -8.82 -6.48
C ILE A 214 -9.37 -8.96 -4.99
N ILE A 215 -9.13 -7.85 -4.30
CA ILE A 215 -8.79 -7.90 -2.87
C ILE A 215 -9.99 -8.30 -2.01
N LEU A 216 -11.22 -7.98 -2.42
CA LEU A 216 -12.41 -8.49 -1.77
C LEU A 216 -12.51 -10.02 -1.88
N LYS A 217 -12.13 -10.58 -3.03
CA LYS A 217 -12.04 -12.03 -3.22
C LYS A 217 -10.93 -12.66 -2.39
N VAL A 218 -9.77 -12.01 -2.30
CA VAL A 218 -8.68 -12.45 -1.42
C VAL A 218 -9.12 -12.43 0.05
N ALA A 219 -9.83 -11.38 0.48
CA ALA A 219 -10.36 -11.27 1.84
C ALA A 219 -11.42 -12.35 2.16
N GLU A 220 -12.24 -12.74 1.18
CA GLU A 220 -13.17 -13.88 1.31
C GLU A 220 -12.42 -15.19 1.61
N ILE A 221 -11.25 -15.38 0.97
CA ILE A 221 -10.46 -16.63 1.10
C ILE A 221 -9.61 -16.63 2.37
N LEU A 222 -8.88 -15.54 2.64
CA LEU A 222 -7.94 -15.44 3.76
C LEU A 222 -8.61 -15.07 5.08
N THR A 223 -9.77 -14.43 5.03
CA THR A 223 -10.41 -13.75 6.16
C THR A 223 -9.58 -12.58 6.70
N VAL A 224 -10.03 -11.92 7.77
CA VAL A 224 -9.35 -10.77 8.40
C VAL A 224 -8.04 -11.12 9.12
N LYS A 225 -7.69 -12.40 9.21
CA LYS A 225 -6.49 -12.87 9.95
C LYS A 225 -5.54 -13.74 9.12
N GLY A 226 -5.94 -14.15 7.92
CA GLY A 226 -5.16 -15.10 7.12
C GLY A 226 -3.83 -14.54 6.62
N GLY A 227 -3.73 -13.22 6.46
CA GLY A 227 -2.49 -12.54 6.09
C GLY A 227 -1.57 -12.16 7.25
N THR A 228 -1.93 -12.50 8.50
CA THR A 228 -1.15 -12.09 9.68
C THR A 228 0.29 -12.57 9.60
N ASN A 229 1.23 -11.64 9.77
CA ASN A 229 2.66 -11.87 9.66
C ASN A 229 3.07 -12.47 8.31
N ALA A 230 2.44 -12.02 7.22
CA ALA A 230 2.77 -12.43 5.87
C ALA A 230 2.96 -11.22 4.94
N ILE A 231 3.80 -11.41 3.91
CA ILE A 231 3.78 -10.56 2.72
C ILE A 231 2.94 -11.27 1.67
N VAL A 232 1.98 -10.54 1.09
CA VAL A 232 1.17 -11.02 -0.02
C VAL A 232 1.80 -10.54 -1.33
N GLU A 233 2.33 -11.47 -2.12
CA GLU A 233 2.93 -11.18 -3.41
C GLU A 233 1.97 -11.56 -4.54
N TYR A 234 1.60 -10.59 -5.36
CA TYR A 234 0.76 -10.81 -6.54
C TYR A 234 1.63 -11.08 -7.76
N PHE A 235 1.26 -12.08 -8.56
CA PHE A 235 1.98 -12.47 -9.76
C PHE A 235 1.05 -13.07 -10.83
N GLY A 236 1.59 -13.38 -12.00
CA GLY A 236 0.85 -13.91 -13.13
C GLY A 236 0.46 -12.83 -14.14
N GLU A 237 0.03 -13.25 -15.32
CA GLU A 237 -0.28 -12.39 -16.47
C GLU A 237 -1.40 -11.36 -16.20
N GLY A 238 -2.33 -11.72 -15.31
CA GLY A 238 -3.41 -10.81 -14.92
C GLY A 238 -2.93 -9.54 -14.25
N THR A 239 -1.73 -9.54 -13.62
CA THR A 239 -1.17 -8.34 -12.99
C THR A 239 -0.86 -7.23 -13.99
N GLU A 240 -0.47 -7.57 -15.20
CA GLU A 240 -0.13 -6.62 -16.27
C GLU A 240 -1.35 -5.88 -16.82
N THR A 241 -2.55 -6.40 -16.57
CA THR A 241 -3.83 -5.81 -17.02
C THR A 241 -4.36 -4.75 -16.05
N ILE A 242 -3.77 -4.61 -14.87
CA ILE A 242 -4.23 -3.72 -13.79
C ILE A 242 -3.38 -2.46 -13.77
N SER A 243 -4.02 -1.29 -13.69
CA SER A 243 -3.32 0.00 -13.54
C SER A 243 -2.55 0.07 -12.22
N THR A 244 -1.55 0.94 -12.12
CA THR A 244 -0.78 1.13 -10.88
C THR A 244 -1.68 1.61 -9.74
N THR A 245 -2.64 2.47 -9.98
CA THR A 245 -3.62 2.91 -8.98
C THR A 245 -4.54 1.77 -8.56
N GLY A 246 -4.93 0.89 -9.48
CA GLY A 246 -5.67 -0.33 -9.18
C GLY A 246 -4.86 -1.32 -8.32
N LYS A 247 -3.58 -1.53 -8.65
CA LYS A 247 -2.66 -2.32 -7.81
C LYS A 247 -2.50 -1.72 -6.41
N ALA A 248 -2.40 -0.39 -6.33
CA ALA A 248 -2.33 0.33 -5.05
C ALA A 248 -3.61 0.15 -4.21
N THR A 249 -4.79 0.14 -4.83
CA THR A 249 -6.05 -0.20 -4.16
C THR A 249 -6.02 -1.61 -3.56
N ILE A 250 -5.50 -2.58 -4.30
CA ILE A 250 -5.39 -3.98 -3.84
C ILE A 250 -4.43 -4.07 -2.65
N THR A 251 -3.24 -3.48 -2.75
CA THR A 251 -2.23 -3.54 -1.69
C THR A 251 -2.62 -2.72 -0.46
N ASN A 252 -3.34 -1.62 -0.64
CA ASN A 252 -3.91 -0.81 0.44
C ASN A 252 -4.80 -1.65 1.36
N MET A 253 -5.71 -2.42 0.78
CA MET A 253 -6.61 -3.30 1.53
C MET A 253 -5.95 -4.58 2.07
N GLY A 254 -4.67 -4.78 1.88
CA GLY A 254 -3.90 -5.80 2.57
C GLY A 254 -3.96 -5.66 4.11
N ALA A 255 -4.19 -4.45 4.61
CA ALA A 255 -4.40 -4.19 6.04
C ALA A 255 -5.62 -4.94 6.61
N GLU A 256 -6.71 -5.04 5.85
CA GLU A 256 -7.97 -5.69 6.27
C GLU A 256 -7.85 -7.21 6.40
N ILE A 257 -6.89 -7.83 5.74
CA ILE A 257 -6.57 -9.26 5.89
C ILE A 257 -5.44 -9.51 6.87
N GLY A 258 -4.93 -8.46 7.52
CA GLY A 258 -3.84 -8.52 8.50
C GLY A 258 -2.45 -8.70 7.91
N ALA A 259 -2.26 -8.50 6.61
CA ALA A 259 -0.96 -8.63 5.96
C ALA A 259 0.03 -7.56 6.45
N THR A 260 1.28 -7.97 6.68
CA THR A 260 2.39 -7.04 7.00
C THR A 260 2.65 -6.09 5.84
N CYS A 261 2.63 -6.62 4.62
CA CYS A 261 2.79 -5.89 3.37
C CYS A 261 2.08 -6.64 2.24
N SER A 262 1.75 -5.93 1.17
CA SER A 262 1.28 -6.52 -0.09
C SER A 262 2.04 -5.88 -1.24
N ILE A 263 2.48 -6.64 -2.23
CA ILE A 263 3.31 -6.12 -3.32
C ILE A 263 2.92 -6.68 -4.69
N PHE A 264 3.13 -5.87 -5.70
CA PHE A 264 3.12 -6.24 -7.12
C PHE A 264 4.52 -6.12 -7.72
N PRO A 265 4.86 -6.90 -8.76
CA PRO A 265 6.06 -6.66 -9.55
C PRO A 265 5.94 -5.32 -10.28
N PHE A 266 7.10 -4.68 -10.52
CA PHE A 266 7.14 -3.54 -11.43
C PHE A 266 6.94 -4.01 -12.87
N ASP A 267 6.17 -3.23 -13.65
CA ASP A 267 5.83 -3.52 -15.03
C ASP A 267 5.63 -2.24 -15.85
N ASP A 268 5.15 -2.39 -17.09
CA ASP A 268 4.88 -1.26 -17.98
C ASP A 268 3.85 -0.28 -17.42
N LYS A 269 2.85 -0.75 -16.64
CA LYS A 269 1.88 0.12 -15.97
C LYS A 269 2.54 0.97 -14.88
N GLY A 270 3.47 0.38 -14.13
CA GLY A 270 4.31 1.10 -13.17
C GLY A 270 5.17 2.17 -13.85
N LYS A 271 5.76 1.84 -14.98
CA LYS A 271 6.54 2.76 -15.81
C LYS A 271 5.69 3.92 -16.35
N GLU A 272 4.53 3.63 -16.94
CA GLU A 272 3.57 4.64 -17.39
C GLU A 272 3.20 5.61 -16.27
N TYR A 273 2.93 5.09 -15.08
CA TYR A 273 2.57 5.87 -13.90
C TYR A 273 3.71 6.78 -13.42
N LEU A 274 4.95 6.28 -13.37
CA LEU A 274 6.12 7.09 -13.04
C LEU A 274 6.31 8.24 -14.03
N ILE A 275 6.13 7.99 -15.32
CA ILE A 275 6.21 9.01 -16.35
C ILE A 275 5.09 10.05 -16.19
N ALA A 276 3.85 9.59 -16.00
CA ALA A 276 2.69 10.48 -15.84
C ALA A 276 2.80 11.37 -14.57
N THR A 277 3.55 10.92 -13.56
CA THR A 277 3.80 11.68 -12.32
C THR A 277 5.14 12.43 -12.33
N GLY A 278 5.77 12.61 -13.51
CA GLY A 278 6.99 13.42 -13.69
C GLY A 278 8.26 12.77 -13.14
N ARG A 279 8.32 11.44 -13.12
CA ARG A 279 9.42 10.65 -12.54
C ARG A 279 10.09 9.73 -13.60
N GLU A 280 10.31 10.26 -14.81
CA GLU A 280 10.88 9.50 -15.95
C GLU A 280 12.26 8.91 -15.65
N ASP A 281 13.07 9.60 -14.85
CA ASP A 281 14.40 9.11 -14.48
C ASP A 281 14.33 7.87 -13.59
N LEU A 282 13.30 7.79 -12.72
CA LEU A 282 13.01 6.59 -11.94
C LEU A 282 12.50 5.45 -12.82
N ALA A 283 11.65 5.74 -13.78
CA ALA A 283 11.17 4.75 -14.73
C ALA A 283 12.34 4.11 -15.52
N LYS A 284 13.29 4.92 -15.99
CA LYS A 284 14.51 4.44 -16.67
C LYS A 284 15.41 3.61 -15.74
N LEU A 285 15.53 4.01 -14.46
CA LEU A 285 16.32 3.28 -13.49
C LEU A 285 15.70 1.91 -13.19
N ALA A 286 14.38 1.85 -13.04
CA ALA A 286 13.64 0.61 -12.81
C ALA A 286 13.74 -0.34 -14.01
N ASP A 287 13.57 0.16 -15.24
CA ASP A 287 13.76 -0.63 -16.48
C ASP A 287 15.13 -1.31 -16.53
N GLY A 288 16.17 -0.66 -16.04
CA GLY A 288 17.54 -1.21 -16.03
C GLY A 288 17.79 -2.24 -14.92
N ASN A 289 16.80 -2.51 -14.03
CA ASN A 289 16.94 -3.38 -12.87
C ASN A 289 15.74 -4.33 -12.69
N MET A 290 15.12 -4.76 -13.78
CA MET A 290 13.93 -5.61 -13.77
C MET A 290 14.16 -6.96 -13.07
N ASP A 291 15.37 -7.49 -13.12
CA ASP A 291 15.78 -8.72 -12.46
C ASP A 291 15.64 -8.67 -10.93
N ILE A 292 15.76 -7.47 -10.34
CA ILE A 292 15.52 -7.23 -8.91
C ILE A 292 14.04 -6.97 -8.61
N LEU A 293 13.34 -6.35 -9.55
CA LEU A 293 11.97 -5.87 -9.40
C LEU A 293 10.89 -6.89 -9.80
N THR A 294 11.30 -8.11 -10.11
CA THR A 294 10.43 -9.25 -10.43
C THR A 294 10.90 -10.50 -9.71
N ALA A 295 10.01 -11.47 -9.51
CA ALA A 295 10.40 -12.80 -9.00
C ALA A 295 11.27 -13.54 -10.01
N ASP A 296 12.07 -14.51 -9.54
CA ASP A 296 12.79 -15.41 -10.44
C ASP A 296 11.79 -16.28 -11.24
N ARG A 297 12.17 -16.65 -12.45
CA ARG A 297 11.27 -17.38 -13.36
C ARG A 297 10.76 -18.69 -12.78
N GLU A 298 11.60 -19.40 -12.07
CA GLU A 298 11.27 -20.69 -11.46
C GLU A 298 10.16 -20.58 -10.39
N ILE A 299 10.05 -19.41 -9.76
CA ILE A 299 8.96 -19.10 -8.81
C ILE A 299 7.61 -19.11 -9.54
N LEU A 300 7.56 -18.49 -10.72
CA LEU A 300 6.34 -18.36 -11.52
C LEU A 300 5.92 -19.72 -12.13
N GLU A 301 6.90 -20.61 -12.41
CA GLU A 301 6.67 -21.93 -12.97
C GLU A 301 6.19 -22.96 -11.92
N SER A 302 6.57 -22.79 -10.64
CA SER A 302 6.23 -23.72 -9.55
C SER A 302 6.03 -22.99 -8.21
N PRO A 303 5.04 -22.10 -8.11
CA PRO A 303 4.89 -21.21 -6.95
C PRO A 303 4.66 -21.96 -5.63
N GLU A 304 4.04 -23.12 -5.65
CA GLU A 304 3.75 -23.92 -4.45
C GLU A 304 5.01 -24.41 -3.71
N LYS A 305 6.17 -24.35 -4.36
CA LYS A 305 7.45 -24.73 -3.73
C LYS A 305 8.06 -23.60 -2.91
N TYR A 306 7.65 -22.35 -3.15
CA TYR A 306 8.34 -21.17 -2.65
C TYR A 306 7.46 -20.28 -1.74
N PHE A 307 6.15 -20.30 -1.98
CA PHE A 307 5.18 -19.63 -1.12
C PHE A 307 4.64 -20.59 -0.05
N ASP A 308 4.36 -20.06 1.13
CA ASP A 308 3.75 -20.82 2.23
C ASP A 308 2.27 -21.16 1.91
N GLN A 309 1.64 -20.35 1.08
CA GLN A 309 0.29 -20.55 0.53
C GLN A 309 0.19 -19.90 -0.85
N VAL A 310 -0.54 -20.55 -1.77
CA VAL A 310 -0.85 -20.02 -3.09
C VAL A 310 -2.37 -19.90 -3.25
N ILE A 311 -2.82 -18.76 -3.76
CA ILE A 311 -4.22 -18.48 -4.12
C ILE A 311 -4.23 -18.19 -5.61
N GLU A 312 -5.14 -18.78 -6.37
CA GLU A 312 -5.32 -18.52 -7.79
C GLU A 312 -6.67 -17.87 -8.03
N ILE A 313 -6.70 -16.76 -8.79
CA ILE A 313 -7.90 -16.02 -9.15
C ILE A 313 -7.90 -15.80 -10.67
N ASP A 314 -8.91 -16.37 -11.34
CA ASP A 314 -9.20 -16.09 -12.74
C ASP A 314 -10.03 -14.81 -12.86
N LEU A 315 -9.40 -13.74 -13.36
CA LEU A 315 -10.02 -12.43 -13.54
C LEU A 315 -11.15 -12.43 -14.58
N ASN A 316 -11.13 -13.37 -15.54
CA ASN A 316 -12.20 -13.48 -16.54
C ASN A 316 -13.53 -13.93 -15.91
N SER A 317 -13.46 -14.70 -14.83
CA SER A 317 -14.63 -15.21 -14.12
C SER A 317 -15.02 -14.38 -12.89
N LEU A 318 -14.18 -13.39 -12.53
CA LEU A 318 -14.45 -12.53 -11.36
C LEU A 318 -15.54 -11.53 -11.69
N GLU A 319 -16.61 -11.53 -10.92
CA GLU A 319 -17.67 -10.52 -10.97
C GLU A 319 -17.53 -9.50 -9.83
N PRO A 320 -18.19 -8.32 -9.92
CA PRO A 320 -18.19 -7.34 -8.84
C PRO A 320 -18.62 -7.95 -7.50
N HIS A 321 -17.88 -7.61 -6.43
CA HIS A 321 -18.12 -8.10 -5.08
C HIS A 321 -18.61 -7.00 -4.15
N ILE A 322 -19.32 -7.39 -3.11
CA ILE A 322 -19.72 -6.54 -2.01
C ILE A 322 -19.39 -7.21 -0.69
N VAL A 323 -18.97 -6.41 0.30
CA VAL A 323 -18.61 -6.89 1.64
C VAL A 323 -19.58 -6.39 2.70
N GLY A 324 -19.60 -7.07 3.82
CA GLY A 324 -20.42 -6.71 4.98
C GLY A 324 -21.79 -7.36 4.99
N PRO A 325 -22.63 -7.01 5.99
CA PRO A 325 -22.35 -6.00 7.01
C PRO A 325 -21.31 -6.42 8.04
N HIS A 326 -20.71 -5.44 8.68
CA HIS A 326 -19.86 -5.50 9.89
C HIS A 326 -18.43 -6.05 9.73
N THR A 327 -18.09 -6.78 8.66
CA THR A 327 -16.76 -7.32 8.46
C THR A 327 -16.35 -7.31 6.99
N PRO A 328 -15.09 -6.97 6.66
CA PRO A 328 -14.62 -6.88 5.28
C PRO A 328 -14.41 -8.25 4.59
N ASP A 329 -14.35 -9.33 5.35
CA ASP A 329 -14.19 -10.70 4.82
C ASP A 329 -15.53 -11.41 4.51
N LEU A 330 -16.66 -10.83 4.89
CA LEU A 330 -17.98 -11.29 4.45
C LEU A 330 -18.24 -10.77 3.03
N ALA A 331 -17.45 -11.24 2.10
CA ALA A 331 -17.57 -10.88 0.69
C ALA A 331 -18.50 -11.83 -0.06
N ARG A 332 -19.16 -11.32 -1.07
CA ARG A 332 -19.99 -12.09 -2.00
C ARG A 332 -20.13 -11.39 -3.34
N PRO A 333 -20.38 -12.13 -4.41
CA PRO A 333 -20.76 -11.53 -5.69
C PRO A 333 -22.00 -10.65 -5.57
N VAL A 334 -22.02 -9.51 -6.26
CA VAL A 334 -23.16 -8.59 -6.27
C VAL A 334 -24.42 -9.29 -6.79
N SER A 335 -24.29 -10.26 -7.70
CA SER A 335 -25.40 -11.06 -8.23
C SER A 335 -26.17 -11.81 -7.13
N ARG A 336 -25.55 -12.14 -5.99
CA ARG A 336 -26.16 -12.83 -4.84
C ARG A 336 -26.68 -11.90 -3.75
N LEU A 337 -26.43 -10.60 -3.84
CA LEU A 337 -26.74 -9.64 -2.76
C LEU A 337 -28.22 -9.64 -2.37
N LYS A 338 -29.12 -9.66 -3.35
CA LYS A 338 -30.57 -9.62 -3.10
C LYS A 338 -31.05 -10.85 -2.30
N GLU A 339 -30.61 -12.04 -2.70
CA GLU A 339 -30.96 -13.28 -2.01
C GLU A 339 -30.42 -13.28 -0.58
N ASP A 340 -29.18 -12.89 -0.40
CA ASP A 340 -28.52 -12.81 0.90
C ASP A 340 -29.17 -11.78 1.83
N ALA A 341 -29.52 -10.61 1.30
CA ALA A 341 -30.19 -9.57 2.06
C ALA A 341 -31.56 -10.01 2.57
N LEU A 342 -32.33 -10.71 1.73
CA LEU A 342 -33.62 -11.27 2.12
C LEU A 342 -33.49 -12.37 3.16
N LYS A 343 -32.56 -13.31 2.95
CA LYS A 343 -32.31 -14.43 3.85
C LYS A 343 -31.85 -13.97 5.25
N ASN A 344 -30.95 -12.98 5.29
CA ASN A 344 -30.36 -12.47 6.53
C ASN A 344 -31.12 -11.26 7.11
N LYS A 345 -32.18 -10.83 6.46
CA LYS A 345 -33.02 -9.67 6.87
C LYS A 345 -32.21 -8.37 6.98
N TYR A 346 -31.29 -8.15 6.03
CA TYR A 346 -30.56 -6.90 5.95
C TYR A 346 -31.47 -5.74 5.52
N PRO A 347 -31.16 -4.49 5.93
CA PRO A 347 -31.92 -3.33 5.48
C PRO A 347 -31.95 -3.23 3.95
N MET A 348 -33.14 -3.13 3.37
CA MET A 348 -33.31 -2.99 1.92
C MET A 348 -33.29 -1.53 1.48
N GLN A 349 -33.49 -0.61 2.41
CA GLN A 349 -33.47 0.83 2.17
C GLN A 349 -32.16 1.39 2.62
N ILE A 350 -31.46 2.09 1.71
CA ILE A 350 -30.21 2.78 1.98
C ILE A 350 -30.51 4.15 2.56
N SER A 351 -29.91 4.51 3.69
CA SER A 351 -30.05 5.83 4.32
C SER A 351 -28.95 6.80 3.89
N SER A 352 -27.76 6.30 3.61
CA SER A 352 -26.61 7.11 3.18
C SER A 352 -25.73 6.30 2.23
N ALA A 353 -25.11 6.97 1.27
CA ALA A 353 -24.13 6.40 0.36
C ALA A 353 -22.91 7.32 0.28
N LEU A 354 -21.71 6.74 0.28
CA LEU A 354 -20.45 7.44 0.16
C LEU A 354 -19.65 6.88 -1.02
N ILE A 355 -19.10 7.76 -1.85
CA ILE A 355 -18.13 7.43 -2.89
C ILE A 355 -16.81 8.08 -2.50
N GLY A 356 -15.77 7.30 -2.35
CA GLY A 356 -14.44 7.73 -1.93
C GLY A 356 -13.97 6.99 -0.69
N SER A 357 -12.72 7.10 -0.40
CA SER A 357 -12.01 6.67 0.81
C SER A 357 -10.50 6.82 0.57
N CYS A 358 -9.64 6.54 1.57
CA CYS A 358 -8.20 6.44 1.36
C CYS A 358 -7.82 5.34 0.34
N THR A 359 -8.65 4.31 0.21
CA THR A 359 -8.42 3.17 -0.69
C THR A 359 -8.80 3.48 -2.14
N ASN A 360 -9.94 4.15 -2.38
CA ASN A 360 -10.48 4.42 -3.71
C ASN A 360 -10.66 5.93 -3.95
N SER A 361 -9.59 6.68 -3.99
CA SER A 361 -9.59 8.13 -4.21
C SER A 361 -8.58 8.57 -5.27
N SER A 362 -8.09 7.65 -6.08
CA SER A 362 -7.26 8.02 -7.23
C SER A 362 -8.09 8.81 -8.26
N TYR A 363 -7.40 9.53 -9.14
CA TYR A 363 -8.04 10.21 -10.27
C TYR A 363 -8.88 9.24 -11.12
N GLU A 364 -8.36 8.01 -11.31
CA GLU A 364 -9.05 6.93 -12.03
C GLU A 364 -10.36 6.53 -11.36
N ASP A 365 -10.34 6.28 -10.03
CA ASP A 365 -11.51 5.88 -9.27
C ASP A 365 -12.61 6.95 -9.29
N ILE A 366 -12.24 8.21 -9.04
CA ILE A 366 -13.19 9.33 -9.04
C ILE A 366 -13.69 9.63 -10.45
N GLY A 367 -12.84 9.51 -11.45
CA GLY A 367 -13.20 9.67 -12.85
C GLY A 367 -14.31 8.72 -13.29
N LEU A 368 -14.25 7.45 -12.92
CA LEU A 368 -15.30 6.47 -13.17
C LEU A 368 -16.62 6.86 -12.49
N SER A 369 -16.58 7.33 -11.25
CA SER A 369 -17.78 7.79 -10.53
C SER A 369 -18.42 8.99 -11.20
N LEU A 370 -17.64 9.96 -11.68
CA LEU A 370 -18.14 11.17 -12.36
C LEU A 370 -18.86 10.85 -13.68
N ILE A 371 -18.41 9.88 -14.45
CA ILE A 371 -19.06 9.43 -15.69
C ILE A 371 -20.50 8.98 -15.37
N HIS A 372 -20.70 8.23 -14.30
CA HIS A 372 -22.04 7.75 -13.89
C HIS A 372 -22.94 8.85 -13.34
N ILE A 373 -22.37 9.90 -12.73
CA ILE A 373 -23.13 11.04 -12.20
C ILE A 373 -23.52 12.00 -13.31
N SER A 374 -22.63 12.28 -14.27
CA SER A 374 -22.82 13.28 -15.30
C SER A 374 -23.60 12.80 -16.53
N GLU A 375 -23.72 11.48 -16.75
CA GLU A 375 -24.50 10.89 -17.85
C GLU A 375 -25.69 10.06 -17.37
N PRO A 376 -26.72 10.66 -16.76
CA PRO A 376 -27.86 9.92 -16.21
C PRO A 376 -28.83 9.36 -17.27
N THR A 377 -28.48 9.39 -18.56
CA THR A 377 -29.42 9.10 -19.67
C THR A 377 -29.66 7.62 -19.93
N ARG A 378 -29.13 6.70 -19.13
CA ARG A 378 -29.55 5.28 -19.17
C ARG A 378 -29.86 4.79 -17.75
N PRO A 379 -31.14 4.51 -17.44
CA PRO A 379 -31.50 3.85 -16.18
C PRO A 379 -31.13 2.36 -16.28
N ARG A 380 -29.85 2.04 -16.15
CA ARG A 380 -29.34 0.69 -15.96
C ARG A 380 -28.59 0.65 -14.66
N LEU A 381 -29.29 0.12 -13.64
CA LEU A 381 -28.78 -0.46 -12.40
C LEU A 381 -27.36 0.00 -12.04
N ILE A 382 -27.28 1.01 -11.23
CA ILE A 382 -26.07 1.51 -10.60
C ILE A 382 -25.53 0.40 -9.70
N SER A 383 -24.43 -0.23 -10.09
CA SER A 383 -23.79 -1.31 -9.35
C SER A 383 -22.53 -0.89 -8.63
N TYR A 384 -22.28 0.39 -8.43
CA TYR A 384 -21.10 0.86 -7.70
C TYR A 384 -21.50 1.76 -6.54
N ALA A 385 -21.97 1.13 -5.48
CA ALA A 385 -21.98 1.75 -4.18
C ALA A 385 -21.01 0.98 -3.29
N VAL A 386 -19.89 1.59 -2.95
CA VAL A 386 -19.06 1.10 -1.84
C VAL A 386 -19.84 1.47 -0.58
N PHE A 387 -20.55 0.50 -0.01
CA PHE A 387 -21.30 0.70 1.22
C PHE A 387 -20.36 0.53 2.40
N CYS A 388 -19.95 1.63 3.02
CA CYS A 388 -19.54 1.60 4.41
C CYS A 388 -20.80 1.69 5.27
N LEU A 389 -21.31 0.56 5.74
CA LEU A 389 -22.31 0.53 6.80
C LEU A 389 -21.58 0.79 8.14
N LYS A 390 -21.84 1.95 8.73
CA LYS A 390 -21.55 2.19 10.15
C LYS A 390 -22.52 1.43 11.03
#